data_3d1119bc4d1bb0cfb208cf2be2c8924d
#
_entry.id   3d1119bc4d1bb0cfb208cf2be2c8924d
#
_cell.length_a   1.000
_cell.length_b   1.000
_cell.length_c   1.000
_cell.angle_alpha   90.00
_cell.angle_beta   90.00
_cell.angle_gamma   90.00
#
_symmetry.space_group_name_H-M   'P 1'
#
loop_
_entity.id
_entity.type
_entity.pdbx_description
1 polymer ?
#
loop_
_entity_poly.entity_id
_entity_poly.type
_entity_poly.pdbx_seq_one_letter_code
_entity_poly.pdbx_strand_id
1 'polypeptide(L)'
;ESLCAELGLKYYVDYGFDDHPTPVRVPSGKILALPYSFDVNDGMNFRANVEAETWARNTIAFFNQMYRDAQVKGGSVCCIPTHPFNLGQPHRVKQLDRVLAHAASHDDVWFATGSQIADWYYEHHFPVLEPLFREAGFFEEVR
;
A
#
# COMPACT_ATOMS: atom_id res chain seq x y z
N GLU A 1 3.69 7.04 15.04
CA GLU A 1 2.30 7.13 14.57
C GLU A 1 1.52 8.20 15.35
N SER A 2 1.66 8.25 16.68
CA SER A 2 0.95 9.23 17.54
C SER A 2 1.23 10.67 17.13
N LEU A 3 2.49 11.07 17.00
CA LEU A 3 2.87 12.41 16.53
C LEU A 3 2.33 12.71 15.11
N CYS A 4 2.33 11.73 14.23
CA CYS A 4 1.77 11.89 12.89
C CYS A 4 0.26 12.17 12.95
N ALA A 5 -0.47 11.44 13.78
CA ALA A 5 -1.90 11.65 13.98
C ALA A 5 -2.20 13.02 14.60
N GLU A 6 -1.44 13.45 15.62
CA GLU A 6 -1.55 14.77 16.24
C GLU A 6 -1.28 15.91 15.26
N LEU A 7 -0.37 15.71 14.29
CA LEU A 7 -0.07 16.65 13.22
C LEU A 7 -1.09 16.61 12.08
N GLY A 8 -2.10 15.75 12.17
CA GLY A 8 -3.17 15.63 11.18
C GLY A 8 -2.78 14.87 9.91
N LEU A 9 -1.72 14.06 9.94
CA LEU A 9 -1.42 13.15 8.85
C LEU A 9 -2.50 12.07 8.78
N LYS A 10 -2.97 11.77 7.57
CA LYS A 10 -4.03 10.78 7.34
C LYS A 10 -3.53 9.35 7.35
N TYR A 11 -2.28 9.14 6.94
CA TYR A 11 -1.67 7.83 6.78
C TYR A 11 -0.14 7.88 6.89
N TYR A 12 0.45 6.73 7.06
CA TYR A 12 1.88 6.46 6.88
C TYR A 12 2.08 5.14 6.12
N VAL A 13 3.30 4.89 5.61
CA VAL A 13 3.62 3.76 4.73
C VAL A 13 4.94 3.13 5.19
N ASP A 14 4.96 2.52 6.38
CA ASP A 14 6.17 1.97 7.00
C ASP A 14 6.09 0.47 7.30
N TYR A 15 4.87 -0.08 7.38
CA TYR A 15 4.67 -1.46 7.79
C TYR A 15 3.92 -2.28 6.73
N GLY A 16 4.37 -3.51 6.54
CA GLY A 16 3.68 -4.51 5.73
C GLY A 16 2.70 -5.32 6.59
N PHE A 17 1.61 -4.70 7.06
CA PHE A 17 0.62 -5.43 7.88
C PHE A 17 -0.30 -6.30 7.05
N ASP A 18 -0.82 -5.74 5.96
CA ASP A 18 -1.85 -6.36 5.13
C ASP A 18 -1.85 -5.68 3.75
N ASP A 19 -2.62 -6.20 2.83
CA ASP A 19 -2.90 -5.62 1.52
C ASP A 19 -4.05 -4.60 1.56
N HIS A 20 -4.56 -4.25 2.75
CA HIS A 20 -5.62 -3.28 2.98
C HIS A 20 -5.16 -2.16 3.93
N PRO A 21 -5.69 -0.93 3.75
CA PRO A 21 -5.47 0.13 4.73
C PRO A 21 -5.94 -0.32 6.11
N THR A 22 -5.06 -0.16 7.10
CA THR A 22 -5.33 -0.64 8.48
C THR A 22 -5.34 0.53 9.44
N PRO A 23 -6.44 0.78 10.18
CA PRO A 23 -6.48 1.77 11.24
C PRO A 23 -5.47 1.43 12.35
N VAL A 24 -4.74 2.43 12.80
CA VAL A 24 -3.75 2.27 13.86
C VAL A 24 -4.25 2.95 15.12
N ARG A 25 -4.15 2.23 16.25
CA ARG A 25 -4.51 2.77 17.55
C ARG A 25 -3.50 3.83 17.98
N VAL A 26 -3.99 5.02 18.21
CA VAL A 26 -3.21 6.17 18.68
C VAL A 26 -3.95 6.87 19.83
N PRO A 27 -3.25 7.54 20.76
CA PRO A 27 -3.87 8.23 21.90
C PRO A 27 -4.84 9.34 21.48
N SER A 28 -4.58 9.98 20.35
CA SER A 28 -5.44 11.04 19.81
C SER A 28 -5.44 11.05 18.30
N GLY A 29 -6.54 11.51 17.70
CA GLY A 29 -6.67 11.57 16.23
C GLY A 29 -6.97 10.22 15.57
N LYS A 30 -6.69 10.15 14.29
CA LYS A 30 -6.88 8.96 13.43
C LYS A 30 -5.72 8.87 12.47
N ILE A 31 -5.21 7.69 12.24
CA ILE A 31 -4.17 7.44 11.23
C ILE A 31 -4.29 6.04 10.66
N LEU A 32 -3.99 5.89 9.37
CA LEU A 32 -3.97 4.60 8.67
C LEU A 32 -2.53 4.16 8.40
N ALA A 33 -2.26 2.87 8.56
CA ALA A 33 -1.14 2.24 7.89
C ALA A 33 -1.60 1.83 6.49
N LEU A 34 -0.98 2.37 5.45
CA LEU A 34 -1.18 1.89 4.09
C LEU A 34 -0.21 0.75 3.79
N PRO A 35 -0.61 -0.21 2.94
CA PRO A 35 0.23 -1.33 2.57
C PRO A 35 1.60 -0.92 2.05
N TYR A 36 2.63 -1.65 2.45
CA TYR A 36 3.99 -1.52 1.95
C TYR A 36 4.56 -2.90 1.62
N SER A 37 4.78 -3.18 0.33
CA SER A 37 5.19 -4.51 -0.12
C SER A 37 6.71 -4.64 -0.16
N PHE A 38 7.27 -5.46 0.71
CA PHE A 38 8.72 -5.71 0.75
C PHE A 38 9.20 -6.56 -0.43
N ASP A 39 8.43 -7.56 -0.84
CA ASP A 39 8.83 -8.53 -1.87
C ASP A 39 9.04 -7.89 -3.26
N VAL A 40 8.28 -6.87 -3.59
CA VAL A 40 8.39 -6.14 -4.87
C VAL A 40 9.15 -4.82 -4.75
N ASN A 41 9.71 -4.51 -3.58
CA ASN A 41 10.57 -3.36 -3.37
C ASN A 41 11.86 -3.49 -4.19
N ASP A 42 12.11 -2.54 -5.07
CA ASP A 42 13.30 -2.54 -5.94
C ASP A 42 14.62 -2.46 -5.15
N GLY A 43 14.63 -1.70 -4.04
CA GLY A 43 15.79 -1.58 -3.17
C GLY A 43 16.19 -2.90 -2.52
N MET A 44 15.22 -3.69 -2.09
CA MET A 44 15.45 -5.02 -1.51
C MET A 44 15.93 -6.01 -2.59
N ASN A 45 15.25 -6.03 -3.74
CA ASN A 45 15.57 -6.94 -4.84
C ASN A 45 16.97 -6.68 -5.42
N PHE A 46 17.31 -5.42 -5.72
CA PHE A 46 18.61 -5.12 -6.32
C PHE A 46 19.78 -5.26 -5.33
N ARG A 47 19.53 -5.06 -4.04
CA ARG A 47 20.52 -5.38 -3.01
C ARG A 47 20.78 -6.88 -2.92
N ALA A 48 19.78 -7.71 -3.23
CA ALA A 48 19.91 -9.16 -3.35
C ALA A 48 20.38 -9.62 -4.76
N ASN A 49 20.88 -8.71 -5.60
CA ASN A 49 21.34 -8.97 -6.98
C ASN A 49 20.26 -9.56 -7.90
N VAL A 50 19.00 -9.23 -7.70
CA VAL A 50 17.92 -9.63 -8.61
C VAL A 50 18.00 -8.76 -9.86
N GLU A 51 18.02 -9.39 -11.03
CA GLU A 51 18.00 -8.68 -12.31
C GLU A 51 16.67 -7.91 -12.52
N ALA A 52 16.75 -6.74 -13.15
CA ALA A 52 15.60 -5.86 -13.33
C ALA A 52 14.44 -6.52 -14.11
N GLU A 53 14.76 -7.37 -15.08
CA GLU A 53 13.74 -8.17 -15.81
C GLU A 53 13.05 -9.20 -14.89
N THR A 54 13.82 -9.86 -14.02
CA THR A 54 13.28 -10.80 -13.04
C THR A 54 12.40 -10.07 -12.03
N TRP A 55 12.84 -8.90 -11.55
CA TRP A 55 12.01 -8.05 -10.71
C TRP A 55 10.67 -7.72 -11.39
N ALA A 56 10.68 -7.27 -12.63
CA ALA A 56 9.45 -6.92 -13.36
C ALA A 56 8.52 -8.14 -13.52
N ARG A 57 9.06 -9.30 -13.86
CA ARG A 57 8.29 -10.54 -13.97
C ARG A 57 7.65 -10.94 -12.65
N ASN A 58 8.39 -10.86 -11.55
CA ASN A 58 7.90 -11.19 -10.22
C ASN A 58 6.84 -10.17 -9.75
N THR A 59 7.04 -8.89 -10.02
CA THR A 59 6.09 -7.83 -9.68
C THR A 59 4.78 -7.97 -10.46
N ILE A 60 4.84 -8.33 -11.73
CA ILE A 60 3.65 -8.65 -12.53
C ILE A 60 2.93 -9.89 -11.98
N ALA A 61 3.66 -10.93 -11.57
CA ALA A 61 3.07 -12.10 -10.97
C ALA A 61 2.39 -11.78 -9.61
N PHE A 62 3.03 -10.96 -8.79
CA PHE A 62 2.47 -10.43 -7.55
C PHE A 62 1.18 -9.65 -7.80
N PHE A 63 1.22 -8.66 -8.71
CA PHE A 63 0.04 -7.90 -9.11
C PHE A 63 -1.10 -8.82 -9.59
N ASN A 64 -0.81 -9.77 -10.46
CA ASN A 64 -1.81 -10.69 -11.00
C ASN A 64 -2.47 -11.54 -9.91
N GLN A 65 -1.72 -11.92 -8.88
CA GLN A 65 -2.31 -12.66 -7.75
C GLN A 65 -3.20 -11.75 -6.92
N MET A 66 -2.74 -10.55 -6.55
CA MET A 66 -3.55 -9.57 -5.82
C MET A 66 -4.82 -9.20 -6.60
N TYR A 67 -4.70 -8.99 -7.90
CA TYR A 67 -5.85 -8.71 -8.77
C TYR A 67 -6.90 -9.83 -8.73
N ARG A 68 -6.48 -11.10 -8.82
CA ARG A 68 -7.39 -12.25 -8.68
C ARG A 68 -8.04 -12.34 -7.31
N ASP A 69 -7.25 -12.12 -6.26
CA ASP A 69 -7.74 -12.17 -4.89
C ASP A 69 -8.75 -11.05 -4.62
N ALA A 70 -8.52 -9.85 -5.17
CA ALA A 70 -9.42 -8.71 -5.06
C ALA A 70 -10.81 -8.96 -5.67
N GLN A 71 -10.90 -9.76 -6.73
CA GLN A 71 -12.20 -10.16 -7.33
C GLN A 71 -13.07 -11.00 -6.39
N VAL A 72 -12.46 -11.63 -5.38
CA VAL A 72 -13.17 -12.53 -4.45
C VAL A 72 -13.29 -11.89 -3.06
N LYS A 73 -12.25 -11.22 -2.59
CA LYS A 73 -12.16 -10.70 -1.21
C LYS A 73 -12.52 -9.22 -1.09
N GLY A 74 -12.68 -8.52 -2.20
CA GLY A 74 -12.77 -7.06 -2.26
C GLY A 74 -11.45 -6.40 -2.62
N GLY A 75 -11.47 -5.10 -2.93
CA GLY A 75 -10.31 -4.35 -3.40
C GLY A 75 -9.15 -4.35 -2.41
N SER A 76 -7.94 -4.40 -2.94
CA SER A 76 -6.68 -4.34 -2.17
C SER A 76 -5.74 -3.25 -2.73
N VAL A 77 -4.71 -2.91 -1.99
CA VAL A 77 -3.73 -1.89 -2.38
C VAL A 77 -2.42 -2.57 -2.79
N CYS A 78 -2.12 -2.54 -4.08
CA CYS A 78 -0.85 -2.99 -4.62
C CYS A 78 0.19 -1.86 -4.52
N CYS A 79 0.98 -1.84 -3.47
CA CYS A 79 2.08 -0.91 -3.30
C CYS A 79 3.36 -1.48 -3.93
N ILE A 80 3.97 -0.77 -4.87
CA ILE A 80 5.23 -1.15 -5.52
C ILE A 80 6.28 -0.09 -5.16
N PRO A 81 7.06 -0.29 -4.08
CA PRO A 81 8.08 0.67 -3.66
C PRO A 81 9.21 0.75 -4.68
N THR A 82 9.51 1.95 -5.15
CA THR A 82 10.53 2.19 -6.17
C THR A 82 11.44 3.36 -5.78
N HIS A 83 12.71 3.28 -6.19
CA HIS A 83 13.70 4.31 -5.93
C HIS A 83 14.28 4.85 -7.24
N PRO A 84 14.34 6.19 -7.43
CA PRO A 84 14.91 6.78 -8.66
C PRO A 84 16.33 6.32 -8.97
N PHE A 85 17.14 6.13 -7.93
CA PHE A 85 18.52 5.64 -8.09
C PHE A 85 18.63 4.14 -8.43
N ASN A 86 17.54 3.39 -8.34
CA ASN A 86 17.45 1.98 -8.75
C ASN A 86 16.73 1.84 -10.10
N LEU A 87 15.40 1.81 -10.09
CA LEU A 87 14.59 1.62 -11.30
C LEU A 87 14.57 2.84 -12.23
N GLY A 88 14.86 4.04 -11.73
CA GLY A 88 14.99 5.24 -12.56
C GLY A 88 16.22 5.28 -13.45
N GLN A 89 17.13 4.28 -13.39
CA GLN A 89 18.30 4.21 -14.25
C GLN A 89 17.95 3.83 -15.69
N PRO A 90 18.63 4.39 -16.70
CA PRO A 90 18.31 4.18 -18.13
C PRO A 90 18.21 2.71 -18.55
N HIS A 91 19.04 1.85 -17.98
CA HIS A 91 19.04 0.41 -18.30
C HIS A 91 17.94 -0.39 -17.59
N ARG A 92 17.24 0.21 -16.63
CA ARG A 92 16.21 -0.45 -15.80
C ARG A 92 14.81 0.12 -15.99
N VAL A 93 14.68 1.42 -16.31
CA VAL A 93 13.38 2.13 -16.34
C VAL A 93 12.35 1.47 -17.25
N LYS A 94 12.77 0.82 -18.35
CA LYS A 94 11.87 0.05 -19.22
C LYS A 94 11.14 -1.09 -18.50
N GLN A 95 11.70 -1.61 -17.41
CA GLN A 95 11.08 -2.67 -16.64
C GLN A 95 9.99 -2.11 -15.71
N LEU A 96 10.18 -0.92 -15.17
CA LEU A 96 9.13 -0.19 -14.47
C LEU A 96 7.97 0.14 -15.41
N ASP A 97 8.27 0.68 -16.60
CA ASP A 97 7.26 0.95 -17.63
C ASP A 97 6.44 -0.31 -17.96
N ARG A 98 7.09 -1.45 -18.14
CA ARG A 98 6.43 -2.75 -18.39
C ARG A 98 5.45 -3.14 -17.27
N VAL A 99 5.84 -2.95 -16.01
CA VAL A 99 4.97 -3.25 -14.85
C VAL A 99 3.78 -2.32 -14.82
N LEU A 100 4.01 -1.01 -14.97
CA LEU A 100 2.95 0.00 -14.96
C LEU A 100 1.99 -0.16 -16.14
N ALA A 101 2.50 -0.44 -17.34
CA ALA A 101 1.67 -0.71 -18.52
C ALA A 101 0.81 -1.97 -18.33
N HIS A 102 1.36 -3.01 -17.69
CA HIS A 102 0.59 -4.21 -17.37
C HIS A 102 -0.56 -3.89 -16.40
N ALA A 103 -0.29 -3.17 -15.30
CA ALA A 103 -1.34 -2.78 -14.37
C ALA A 103 -2.40 -1.88 -15.06
N ALA A 104 -1.97 -0.95 -15.89
CA ALA A 104 -2.85 -0.04 -16.63
C ALA A 104 -3.69 -0.72 -17.73
N SER A 105 -3.38 -1.96 -18.08
CA SER A 105 -4.20 -2.74 -19.03
C SER A 105 -5.45 -3.35 -18.41
N HIS A 106 -5.71 -3.13 -17.13
CA HIS A 106 -6.88 -3.62 -16.40
C HIS A 106 -7.81 -2.44 -16.10
N ASP A 107 -9.05 -2.50 -16.60
CA ASP A 107 -10.00 -1.38 -16.55
C ASP A 107 -10.48 -1.01 -15.13
N ASP A 108 -10.43 -1.96 -14.20
CA ASP A 108 -10.88 -1.82 -12.81
C ASP A 108 -9.71 -1.57 -11.83
N VAL A 109 -8.54 -1.20 -12.34
CA VAL A 109 -7.40 -0.77 -11.52
C VAL A 109 -7.39 0.74 -11.34
N TRP A 110 -7.52 1.15 -10.11
CA TRP A 110 -7.43 2.56 -9.74
C TRP A 110 -6.00 2.96 -9.40
N PHE A 111 -5.39 3.81 -10.23
CA PHE A 111 -4.12 4.46 -9.92
C PHE A 111 -4.37 5.63 -8.97
N ALA A 112 -3.97 5.48 -7.73
CA ALA A 112 -4.27 6.43 -6.67
C ALA A 112 -3.03 6.89 -5.90
N THR A 113 -3.08 8.10 -5.39
CA THR A 113 -2.15 8.55 -4.35
C THR A 113 -2.54 7.99 -2.99
N GLY A 114 -1.58 7.91 -2.05
CA GLY A 114 -1.89 7.48 -0.69
C GLY A 114 -2.97 8.33 -0.01
N SER A 115 -3.00 9.64 -0.30
CA SER A 115 -4.07 10.52 0.21
C SER A 115 -5.45 10.17 -0.32
N GLN A 116 -5.56 9.84 -1.61
CA GLN A 116 -6.83 9.41 -2.21
C GLN A 116 -7.31 8.08 -1.62
N ILE A 117 -6.40 7.13 -1.39
CA ILE A 117 -6.73 5.86 -0.74
C ILE A 117 -7.21 6.10 0.70
N ALA A 118 -6.50 6.94 1.45
CA ALA A 118 -6.87 7.26 2.83
C ALA A 118 -8.21 7.96 2.91
N ASP A 119 -8.47 8.95 2.05
CA ASP A 119 -9.74 9.68 1.99
C ASP A 119 -10.90 8.74 1.66
N TRP A 120 -10.73 7.87 0.66
CA TRP A 120 -11.74 6.88 0.28
C TRP A 120 -12.04 5.91 1.44
N TYR A 121 -10.99 5.43 2.14
CA TYR A 121 -11.15 4.54 3.28
C TYR A 121 -11.92 5.22 4.43
N TYR A 122 -11.57 6.46 4.77
CA TYR A 122 -12.27 7.21 5.82
C TYR A 122 -13.71 7.53 5.47
N GLU A 123 -14.04 7.71 4.21
CA GLU A 123 -15.40 7.99 3.76
C GLU A 123 -16.27 6.73 3.71
N HIS A 124 -15.74 5.59 3.27
CA HIS A 124 -16.53 4.42 2.91
C HIS A 124 -16.39 3.22 3.88
N HIS A 125 -15.19 2.99 4.41
CA HIS A 125 -14.92 1.84 5.27
C HIS A 125 -14.88 2.17 6.76
N PHE A 126 -14.23 3.24 7.13
CA PHE A 126 -14.06 3.61 8.52
C PHE A 126 -15.39 3.75 9.28
N PRO A 127 -16.46 4.39 8.74
CA PRO A 127 -17.74 4.52 9.45
C PRO A 127 -18.41 3.18 9.74
N VAL A 128 -18.16 2.17 8.90
CA VAL A 128 -18.71 0.82 9.10
C VAL A 128 -17.97 0.09 10.22
N LEU A 129 -16.68 0.31 10.36
CA LEU A 129 -15.81 -0.34 11.33
C LEU A 129 -15.73 0.41 12.67
N GLU A 130 -15.96 1.71 12.67
CA GLU A 130 -15.81 2.56 13.86
C GLU A 130 -16.63 2.06 15.08
N PRO A 131 -17.89 1.59 14.96
CA PRO A 131 -18.64 1.04 16.08
C PRO A 131 -17.94 -0.18 16.71
N LEU A 132 -17.39 -1.08 15.87
CA LEU A 132 -16.65 -2.27 16.32
C LEU A 132 -15.37 -1.88 17.04
N PHE A 133 -14.66 -0.87 16.54
CA PHE A 133 -13.46 -0.35 17.19
C PHE A 133 -13.76 0.29 18.55
N ARG A 134 -14.89 0.99 18.69
CA ARG A 134 -15.34 1.55 19.97
C ARG A 134 -15.70 0.46 20.97
N GLU A 135 -16.44 -0.54 20.55
CA GLU A 135 -16.79 -1.69 21.39
C GLU A 135 -15.55 -2.46 21.87
N ALA A 136 -14.54 -2.59 21.00
CA ALA A 136 -13.26 -3.22 21.33
C ALA A 136 -12.30 -2.31 22.16
N GLY A 137 -12.72 -1.11 22.58
CA GLY A 137 -11.87 -0.17 23.33
C GLY A 137 -10.72 0.42 22.49
N PHE A 138 -10.83 0.43 21.17
CA PHE A 138 -9.76 0.88 20.29
C PHE A 138 -9.40 2.37 20.47
N PHE A 139 -10.36 3.19 20.87
CA PHE A 139 -10.19 4.63 21.10
C PHE A 139 -10.05 5.02 22.58
N GLU A 140 -9.98 4.05 23.48
CA GLU A 140 -9.76 4.33 24.90
C GLU A 140 -8.29 4.71 25.14
N GLU A 141 -8.08 5.70 26.00
CA GLU A 141 -6.74 6.10 26.41
C GLU A 141 -5.96 4.89 26.99
N VAL A 142 -4.75 4.67 26.48
CA VAL A 142 -3.81 3.74 27.10
C VAL A 142 -3.33 4.41 28.39
N ARG A 143 -3.89 3.99 29.53
CA ARG A 143 -3.48 4.44 30.86
C ARG A 143 -2.08 3.95 31.22
#